data_64f4f7ebb1d2ac0e54defb6735f72afe
#
_entry.id   64f4f7ebb1d2ac0e54defb6735f72afe
#
_cell.length_a   1.000
_cell.length_b   1.000
_cell.length_c   1.000
_cell.angle_alpha   90.00
_cell.angle_beta   90.00
_cell.angle_gamma   90.00
#
_symmetry.space_group_name_H-M   'P 1'
#
loop_
_entity.id
_entity.type
_entity.pdbx_description
1 polymer ?
#
loop_
_entity_poly.entity_id
_entity_poly.type
_entity_poly.pdbx_seq_one_letter_code
_entity_poly.pdbx_strand_id
1 'polypeptide(L)'
;FAQVVLADEINRAPPKVQSALLEAMQERAVTAGGVRHPLPEPFFVIATQNPLELEGTYPLPEAQLDRFTAKIPFRPPRREVWLRILTEEPKAPEPVEVDLLKAQEEAKEVRVAKEALEAITHVAFLTQEDQRLRMGLSPRGAKAWLSLARALAYLRGKPFVDWKELKDAAFLALPHRLFLTEEALYAGESAEGVLKEALRKGGIP
;
A
#
# COMPACT_ATOMS: atom_id res chain seq x y z
N PHE A 1 -2.72 -2.34 24.30
CA PHE A 1 -2.81 -2.14 22.84
C PHE A 1 -1.52 -1.50 22.34
N ALA A 2 -1.05 -1.92 21.15
CA ALA A 2 0.20 -1.44 20.55
C ALA A 2 -0.09 -0.42 19.44
N GLN A 3 0.85 0.51 19.22
CA GLN A 3 0.78 1.47 18.12
C GLN A 3 1.15 0.83 16.77
N VAL A 4 2.05 -0.16 16.79
CA VAL A 4 2.46 -0.91 15.60
C VAL A 4 2.12 -2.37 15.80
N VAL A 5 1.42 -2.96 14.86
CA VAL A 5 1.03 -4.37 14.85
C VAL A 5 1.65 -5.05 13.63
N LEU A 6 2.42 -6.10 13.86
CA LEU A 6 2.89 -7.01 12.82
C LEU A 6 1.95 -8.22 12.75
N ALA A 7 1.25 -8.36 11.63
CA ALA A 7 0.41 -9.52 11.31
C ALA A 7 1.17 -10.41 10.33
N ASP A 8 1.97 -11.31 10.86
CA ASP A 8 2.78 -12.21 10.03
C ASP A 8 1.91 -13.29 9.40
N GLU A 9 2.11 -13.55 8.11
CA GLU A 9 1.34 -14.52 7.31
C GLU A 9 -0.19 -14.37 7.47
N ILE A 10 -0.70 -13.15 7.28
CA ILE A 10 -2.13 -12.83 7.47
C ILE A 10 -3.06 -13.73 6.64
N ASN A 11 -2.60 -14.25 5.51
CA ASN A 11 -3.33 -15.20 4.67
C ASN A 11 -3.49 -16.59 5.31
N ARG A 12 -2.80 -16.92 6.41
CA ARG A 12 -3.04 -18.11 7.22
C ARG A 12 -4.09 -17.90 8.31
N ALA A 13 -4.38 -16.66 8.64
CA ALA A 13 -5.41 -16.35 9.63
C ALA A 13 -6.82 -16.65 9.08
N PRO A 14 -7.72 -17.24 9.87
CA PRO A 14 -9.11 -17.44 9.46
C PRO A 14 -9.80 -16.13 9.08
N PRO A 15 -10.80 -16.14 8.18
CA PRO A 15 -11.49 -14.94 7.70
C PRO A 15 -12.03 -14.03 8.81
N LYS A 16 -12.48 -14.61 9.92
CA LYS A 16 -12.96 -13.87 11.09
C LYS A 16 -11.85 -13.02 11.73
N VAL A 17 -10.64 -13.56 11.81
CA VAL A 17 -9.46 -12.84 12.38
C VAL A 17 -9.01 -11.75 11.43
N GLN A 18 -8.94 -12.05 10.13
CA GLN A 18 -8.63 -11.06 9.10
C GLN A 18 -9.62 -9.87 9.16
N SER A 19 -10.93 -10.16 9.23
CA SER A 19 -11.97 -9.14 9.33
C SER A 19 -11.84 -8.27 10.58
N ALA A 20 -11.53 -8.86 11.73
CA ALA A 20 -11.35 -8.13 12.98
C ALA A 20 -10.15 -7.17 12.92
N LEU A 21 -9.02 -7.59 12.32
CA LEU A 21 -7.85 -6.73 12.12
C LEU A 21 -8.17 -5.56 11.17
N LEU A 22 -8.89 -5.84 10.07
CA LEU A 22 -9.26 -4.84 9.09
C LEU A 22 -10.29 -3.83 9.63
N GLU A 23 -11.18 -4.28 10.53
CA GLU A 23 -12.08 -3.39 11.27
C GLU A 23 -11.28 -2.48 12.19
N ALA A 24 -10.33 -3.01 12.96
CA ALA A 24 -9.46 -2.23 13.83
C ALA A 24 -8.67 -1.16 13.06
N MET A 25 -8.17 -1.49 11.85
CA MET A 25 -7.49 -0.53 10.97
C MET A 25 -8.40 0.61 10.52
N GLN A 26 -9.66 0.33 10.25
CA GLN A 26 -10.63 1.30 9.74
C GLN A 26 -11.22 2.16 10.86
N GLU A 27 -11.68 1.52 11.94
CA GLU A 27 -12.39 2.16 13.04
C GLU A 27 -11.47 2.80 14.08
N ARG A 28 -10.16 2.50 14.01
CA ARG A 28 -9.18 2.91 15.02
C ARG A 28 -9.60 2.51 16.44
N ALA A 29 -10.34 1.40 16.55
CA ALA A 29 -10.84 0.86 17.80
C ALA A 29 -11.06 -0.66 17.67
N VAL A 30 -11.06 -1.35 18.81
CA VAL A 30 -11.40 -2.75 18.93
C VAL A 30 -12.54 -2.91 19.92
N THR A 31 -13.53 -3.73 19.60
CA THR A 31 -14.61 -4.07 20.53
C THR A 31 -14.31 -5.42 21.20
N ALA A 32 -14.11 -5.41 22.50
CA ALA A 32 -13.86 -6.61 23.29
C ALA A 32 -14.78 -6.64 24.52
N GLY A 33 -15.44 -7.76 24.76
CA GLY A 33 -16.38 -7.89 25.89
C GLY A 33 -17.55 -6.91 25.83
N GLY A 34 -17.97 -6.46 24.65
CA GLY A 34 -19.03 -5.44 24.48
C GLY A 34 -18.57 -3.99 24.72
N VAL A 35 -17.30 -3.77 25.02
CA VAL A 35 -16.71 -2.43 25.24
C VAL A 35 -15.84 -2.05 24.07
N ARG A 36 -16.01 -0.81 23.58
CA ARG A 36 -15.17 -0.24 22.51
C ARG A 36 -13.92 0.37 23.12
N HIS A 37 -12.75 -0.11 22.69
CA HIS A 37 -11.44 0.36 23.11
C HIS A 37 -10.79 1.11 21.94
N PRO A 38 -10.54 2.43 22.05
CA PRO A 38 -9.81 3.16 21.03
C PRO A 38 -8.36 2.68 20.98
N LEU A 39 -7.79 2.64 19.79
CA LEU A 39 -6.38 2.30 19.58
C LEU A 39 -5.51 3.54 19.73
N PRO A 40 -4.27 3.38 20.24
CA PRO A 40 -3.35 4.51 20.39
C PRO A 40 -2.95 5.07 19.02
N GLU A 41 -2.72 6.36 18.95
CA GLU A 41 -2.17 7.02 17.75
C GLU A 41 -0.65 7.23 17.88
N PRO A 42 0.10 7.15 16.76
CA PRO A 42 -0.33 6.64 15.45
C PRO A 42 -0.52 5.12 15.47
N PHE A 43 -1.61 4.61 14.92
CA PHE A 43 -1.83 3.18 14.76
C PHE A 43 -1.43 2.71 13.36
N PHE A 44 -0.56 1.71 13.28
CA PHE A 44 -0.01 1.19 12.04
C PHE A 44 0.02 -0.34 12.01
N VAL A 45 -0.41 -0.94 10.90
CA VAL A 45 -0.40 -2.39 10.70
C VAL A 45 0.54 -2.73 9.55
N ILE A 46 1.47 -3.63 9.82
CA ILE A 46 2.30 -4.30 8.81
C ILE A 46 1.77 -5.73 8.71
N ALA A 47 1.32 -6.13 7.52
CA ALA A 47 0.90 -7.50 7.27
C ALA A 47 1.82 -8.14 6.23
N THR A 48 2.23 -9.38 6.46
CA THR A 48 3.00 -10.15 5.48
C THR A 48 2.09 -11.21 4.85
N GLN A 49 2.43 -11.60 3.62
CA GLN A 49 1.83 -12.74 2.91
C GLN A 49 2.95 -13.56 2.28
N ASN A 50 2.85 -14.87 2.39
CA ASN A 50 3.69 -15.80 1.64
C ASN A 50 2.90 -16.33 0.43
N PRO A 51 3.18 -15.86 -0.80
CA PRO A 51 2.43 -16.26 -1.99
C PRO A 51 2.74 -17.69 -2.47
N LEU A 52 3.82 -18.30 -1.97
CA LEU A 52 4.25 -19.64 -2.42
C LEU A 52 3.50 -20.76 -1.68
N GLU A 53 2.94 -20.49 -0.53
CA GLU A 53 2.18 -21.46 0.24
C GLU A 53 0.70 -21.28 0.00
N LEU A 54 0.10 -22.20 -0.76
CA LEU A 54 -1.33 -22.19 -1.09
C LEU A 54 -2.14 -23.04 -0.13
N GLU A 55 -1.55 -24.12 0.40
CA GLU A 55 -2.25 -25.05 1.30
C GLU A 55 -2.47 -24.40 2.69
N GLY A 56 -3.70 -24.51 3.19
CA GLY A 56 -4.08 -23.95 4.50
C GLY A 56 -4.14 -22.42 4.55
N THR A 57 -4.25 -21.73 3.40
CA THR A 57 -4.36 -20.29 3.34
C THR A 57 -5.76 -19.82 2.97
N TYR A 58 -6.09 -18.61 3.44
CA TYR A 58 -7.33 -17.89 3.14
C TYR A 58 -6.95 -16.58 2.44
N PRO A 59 -7.05 -16.50 1.11
CA PRO A 59 -6.73 -15.27 0.39
C PRO A 59 -7.61 -14.11 0.86
N LEU A 60 -7.01 -12.94 1.04
CA LEU A 60 -7.78 -11.75 1.37
C LEU A 60 -8.65 -11.35 0.17
N PRO A 61 -9.96 -11.13 0.38
CA PRO A 61 -10.84 -10.58 -0.64
C PRO A 61 -10.35 -9.22 -1.17
N GLU A 62 -10.67 -8.92 -2.41
CA GLU A 62 -10.26 -7.67 -3.09
C GLU A 62 -10.62 -6.40 -2.31
N ALA A 63 -11.85 -6.34 -1.77
CA ALA A 63 -12.30 -5.22 -0.92
C ALA A 63 -11.52 -5.07 0.38
N GLN A 64 -10.86 -6.13 0.84
CA GLN A 64 -10.01 -6.11 2.02
C GLN A 64 -8.59 -5.65 1.67
N LEU A 65 -8.06 -6.06 0.52
CA LEU A 65 -6.78 -5.58 0.01
C LEU A 65 -6.77 -4.07 -0.23
N ASP A 66 -7.88 -3.49 -0.68
CA ASP A 66 -8.03 -2.04 -0.87
C ASP A 66 -7.86 -1.21 0.42
N ARG A 67 -7.90 -1.85 1.60
CA ARG A 67 -7.68 -1.17 2.90
C ARG A 67 -6.22 -0.95 3.23
N PHE A 68 -5.30 -1.70 2.63
CA PHE A 68 -3.86 -1.49 2.81
C PHE A 68 -3.36 -0.34 1.95
N THR A 69 -2.69 0.63 2.55
CA THR A 69 -2.22 1.83 1.84
C THR A 69 -1.21 1.51 0.76
N ALA A 70 -0.29 0.57 1.03
CA ALA A 70 0.75 0.15 0.09
C ALA A 70 0.96 -1.35 0.13
N LYS A 71 1.45 -1.91 -0.98
CA LYS A 71 1.97 -3.27 -1.07
C LYS A 71 3.42 -3.21 -1.54
N ILE A 72 4.31 -3.80 -0.76
CA ILE A 72 5.75 -3.82 -1.05
C ILE A 72 6.14 -5.24 -1.44
N PRO A 73 6.50 -5.50 -2.71
CA PRO A 73 6.99 -6.81 -3.12
C PRO A 73 8.41 -7.02 -2.58
N PHE A 74 8.59 -8.06 -1.79
CA PHE A 74 9.91 -8.53 -1.38
C PHE A 74 10.48 -9.44 -2.46
N ARG A 75 11.64 -9.08 -2.98
CA ARG A 75 12.37 -9.87 -3.96
C ARG A 75 13.54 -10.58 -3.28
N PRO A 76 14.00 -11.72 -3.82
CA PRO A 76 15.23 -12.35 -3.33
C PRO A 76 16.38 -11.35 -3.27
N PRO A 77 17.25 -11.43 -2.25
CA PRO A 77 18.38 -10.52 -2.11
C PRO A 77 19.33 -10.59 -3.30
N ARG A 78 19.95 -9.47 -3.64
CA ARG A 78 21.05 -9.44 -4.63
C ARG A 78 22.29 -10.13 -4.04
N ARG A 79 23.24 -10.50 -4.90
CA ARG A 79 24.46 -11.21 -4.50
C ARG A 79 25.23 -10.53 -3.36
N GLU A 80 25.35 -9.22 -3.42
CA GLU A 80 26.07 -8.42 -2.40
C GLU A 80 25.37 -8.51 -1.04
N VAL A 81 24.03 -8.50 -1.06
CA VAL A 81 23.20 -8.62 0.16
C VAL A 81 23.29 -10.03 0.73
N TRP A 82 23.32 -11.07 -0.13
CA TRP A 82 23.57 -12.45 0.30
C TRP A 82 24.90 -12.58 1.04
N LEU A 83 25.96 -11.98 0.51
CA LEU A 83 27.27 -12.03 1.16
C LEU A 83 27.22 -11.39 2.56
N ARG A 84 26.58 -10.23 2.68
CA ARG A 84 26.40 -9.55 3.97
C ARG A 84 25.59 -10.38 4.96
N ILE A 85 24.50 -11.00 4.53
CA ILE A 85 23.68 -11.90 5.37
C ILE A 85 24.52 -13.05 5.96
N LEU A 86 25.46 -13.57 5.18
CA LEU A 86 26.30 -14.71 5.59
C LEU A 86 27.51 -14.30 6.44
N THR A 87 27.94 -13.04 6.37
CA THR A 87 29.20 -12.58 6.99
C THR A 87 29.00 -11.56 8.12
N GLU A 88 27.83 -10.91 8.17
CA GLU A 88 27.56 -9.85 9.15
C GLU A 88 26.48 -10.31 10.14
N GLU A 89 26.70 -10.11 11.42
CA GLU A 89 25.65 -10.24 12.41
C GLU A 89 24.72 -9.01 12.35
N PRO A 90 23.39 -9.21 12.40
CA PRO A 90 22.46 -8.09 12.40
C PRO A 90 22.66 -7.24 13.66
N LYS A 91 23.02 -5.99 13.47
CA LYS A 91 23.06 -5.01 14.57
C LYS A 91 21.67 -4.44 14.79
N ALA A 92 21.23 -4.41 16.04
CA ALA A 92 20.00 -3.68 16.37
C ALA A 92 20.19 -2.20 16.00
N PRO A 93 19.22 -1.58 15.29
CA PRO A 93 19.30 -0.17 14.99
C PRO A 93 19.24 0.64 16.29
N GLU A 94 19.95 1.77 16.33
CA GLU A 94 19.82 2.72 17.44
C GLU A 94 18.39 3.31 17.40
N PRO A 95 17.73 3.44 18.57
CA PRO A 95 16.42 4.06 18.62
C PRO A 95 16.51 5.53 18.19
N VAL A 96 15.61 5.93 17.31
CA VAL A 96 15.49 7.31 16.87
C VAL A 96 14.15 7.86 17.39
N GLU A 97 14.21 8.97 18.09
CA GLU A 97 13.01 9.70 18.50
C GLU A 97 12.47 10.48 17.30
N VAL A 98 11.26 10.14 16.88
CA VAL A 98 10.55 10.82 15.81
C VAL A 98 9.12 11.12 16.25
N ASP A 99 8.71 12.36 16.12
CA ASP A 99 7.29 12.75 16.25
C ASP A 99 6.55 12.41 14.96
N LEU A 100 6.03 11.17 14.90
CA LEU A 100 5.31 10.68 13.71
C LEU A 100 4.01 11.45 13.46
N LEU A 101 3.32 11.92 14.48
CA LEU A 101 2.07 12.69 14.32
C LEU A 101 2.37 14.04 13.66
N LYS A 102 3.40 14.72 14.14
CA LYS A 102 3.87 15.96 13.53
C LYS A 102 4.31 15.74 12.07
N ALA A 103 5.10 14.70 11.81
CA ALA A 103 5.52 14.36 10.45
C ALA A 103 4.34 14.06 9.52
N GLN A 104 3.29 13.41 10.02
CA GLN A 104 2.06 13.16 9.25
C GLN A 104 1.30 14.46 8.92
N GLU A 105 1.22 15.41 9.85
CA GLU A 105 0.59 16.71 9.59
C GLU A 105 1.41 17.52 8.58
N GLU A 106 2.74 17.60 8.74
CA GLU A 106 3.63 18.29 7.81
C GLU A 106 3.57 17.68 6.40
N ALA A 107 3.45 16.36 6.28
CA ALA A 107 3.28 15.69 4.99
C ALA A 107 1.96 16.05 4.29
N LYS A 108 0.88 16.33 5.04
CA LYS A 108 -0.39 16.80 4.47
C LYS A 108 -0.29 18.20 3.86
N GLU A 109 0.60 19.03 4.38
CA GLU A 109 0.83 20.40 3.89
C GLU A 109 1.66 20.45 2.60
N VAL A 110 2.26 19.32 2.17
CA VAL A 110 2.98 19.25 0.89
C VAL A 110 2.02 19.58 -0.26
N ARG A 111 2.36 20.60 -1.04
CA ARG A 111 1.51 21.11 -2.12
C ARG A 111 1.39 20.11 -3.27
N VAL A 112 0.21 20.08 -3.87
CA VAL A 112 -0.08 19.27 -5.05
C VAL A 112 -0.65 20.19 -6.12
N ALA A 113 -0.03 20.21 -7.28
CA ALA A 113 -0.50 21.02 -8.40
C ALA A 113 -1.85 20.46 -8.94
N LYS A 114 -2.66 21.32 -9.52
CA LYS A 114 -3.96 20.94 -10.08
C LYS A 114 -3.79 19.90 -11.19
N GLU A 115 -2.77 20.03 -11.99
CA GLU A 115 -2.42 19.11 -13.07
C GLU A 115 -2.12 17.69 -12.55
N ALA A 116 -1.50 17.58 -11.38
CA ALA A 116 -1.26 16.28 -10.74
C ALA A 116 -2.57 15.65 -10.26
N LEU A 117 -3.51 16.43 -9.71
CA LEU A 117 -4.82 15.95 -9.31
C LEU A 117 -5.67 15.52 -10.53
N GLU A 118 -5.61 16.27 -11.61
CA GLU A 118 -6.25 15.95 -12.89
C GLU A 118 -5.68 14.66 -13.47
N ALA A 119 -4.35 14.46 -13.42
CA ALA A 119 -3.69 13.24 -13.86
C ALA A 119 -4.13 12.02 -13.03
N ILE A 120 -4.19 12.14 -11.69
CA ILE A 120 -4.73 11.08 -10.81
C ILE A 120 -6.16 10.71 -11.23
N THR A 121 -7.00 11.72 -11.43
CA THR A 121 -8.40 11.52 -11.84
C THR A 121 -8.48 10.81 -13.19
N HIS A 122 -7.68 11.25 -14.17
CA HIS A 122 -7.64 10.65 -15.50
C HIS A 122 -7.19 9.17 -15.44
N VAL A 123 -6.14 8.87 -14.68
CA VAL A 123 -5.70 7.49 -14.48
C VAL A 123 -6.79 6.65 -13.82
N ALA A 124 -7.52 7.21 -12.84
CA ALA A 124 -8.64 6.49 -12.22
C ALA A 124 -9.71 6.11 -13.25
N PHE A 125 -10.13 7.04 -14.11
CA PHE A 125 -11.08 6.75 -15.18
C PHE A 125 -10.53 5.72 -16.18
N LEU A 126 -9.27 5.88 -16.64
CA LEU A 126 -8.65 4.94 -17.57
C LEU A 126 -8.65 3.51 -17.00
N THR A 127 -8.39 3.33 -15.71
CA THR A 127 -8.43 2.00 -15.08
C THR A 127 -9.83 1.45 -14.90
N GLN A 128 -10.85 2.30 -14.73
CA GLN A 128 -12.25 1.87 -14.62
C GLN A 128 -12.84 1.43 -15.98
N GLU A 129 -12.36 2.01 -17.08
CA GLU A 129 -12.77 1.68 -18.44
C GLU A 129 -11.94 0.57 -19.10
N ASP A 130 -10.84 0.15 -18.46
CA ASP A 130 -9.94 -0.87 -19.00
C ASP A 130 -10.57 -2.27 -18.89
N GLN A 131 -10.88 -2.87 -20.03
CA GLN A 131 -11.52 -4.19 -20.11
C GLN A 131 -10.65 -5.35 -19.58
N ARG A 132 -9.36 -5.12 -19.37
CA ARG A 132 -8.45 -6.09 -18.73
C ARG A 132 -8.65 -6.15 -17.21
N LEU A 133 -9.37 -5.20 -16.64
CA LEU A 133 -9.61 -5.10 -15.20
C LEU A 133 -11.05 -5.43 -14.86
N ARG A 134 -11.25 -6.33 -13.88
CA ARG A 134 -12.57 -6.55 -13.24
C ARG A 134 -12.94 -5.38 -12.33
N MET A 135 -11.94 -4.74 -11.78
CA MET A 135 -12.08 -3.59 -10.91
C MET A 135 -10.92 -2.64 -11.15
N GLY A 136 -11.23 -1.40 -11.50
CA GLY A 136 -10.29 -0.29 -11.59
C GLY A 136 -10.07 0.41 -10.24
N LEU A 137 -9.38 1.53 -10.28
CA LEU A 137 -9.01 2.29 -9.10
C LEU A 137 -10.22 2.84 -8.36
N SER A 138 -10.33 2.53 -7.07
CA SER A 138 -11.35 3.07 -6.17
C SER A 138 -11.00 4.50 -5.70
N PRO A 139 -11.98 5.29 -5.23
CA PRO A 139 -11.70 6.59 -4.60
C PRO A 139 -10.77 6.47 -3.38
N ARG A 140 -10.84 5.37 -2.62
CA ARG A 140 -9.93 5.07 -1.52
C ARG A 140 -8.51 4.88 -2.03
N GLY A 141 -8.33 4.11 -3.11
CA GLY A 141 -7.03 3.90 -3.75
C GLY A 141 -6.42 5.19 -4.30
N ALA A 142 -7.22 6.07 -4.92
CA ALA A 142 -6.77 7.37 -5.39
C ALA A 142 -6.30 8.27 -4.22
N LYS A 143 -7.03 8.28 -3.10
CA LYS A 143 -6.62 9.00 -1.88
C LYS A 143 -5.35 8.41 -1.26
N ALA A 144 -5.21 7.09 -1.22
CA ALA A 144 -3.99 6.43 -0.74
C ALA A 144 -2.78 6.78 -1.61
N TRP A 145 -2.96 6.78 -2.92
CA TRP A 145 -1.92 7.19 -3.88
C TRP A 145 -1.46 8.62 -3.63
N LEU A 146 -2.40 9.59 -3.57
CA LEU A 146 -2.09 10.99 -3.28
C LEU A 146 -1.37 11.16 -1.94
N SER A 147 -1.85 10.47 -0.89
CA SER A 147 -1.25 10.52 0.45
C SER A 147 0.19 10.00 0.45
N LEU A 148 0.46 8.89 -0.24
CA LEU A 148 1.81 8.34 -0.39
C LEU A 148 2.71 9.26 -1.21
N ALA A 149 2.19 9.90 -2.27
CA ALA A 149 2.98 10.86 -3.06
C ALA A 149 3.41 12.07 -2.20
N ARG A 150 2.51 12.60 -1.36
CA ARG A 150 2.85 13.64 -0.39
C ARG A 150 3.90 13.19 0.62
N ALA A 151 3.73 12.00 1.20
CA ALA A 151 4.68 11.44 2.15
C ALA A 151 6.07 11.23 1.52
N LEU A 152 6.15 10.74 0.28
CA LEU A 152 7.41 10.59 -0.44
C LEU A 152 8.07 11.94 -0.72
N ALA A 153 7.31 12.96 -1.11
CA ALA A 153 7.83 14.30 -1.30
C ALA A 153 8.37 14.89 0.01
N TYR A 154 7.61 14.74 1.10
CA TYR A 154 8.03 15.16 2.44
C TYR A 154 9.34 14.50 2.87
N LEU A 155 9.43 13.17 2.76
CA LEU A 155 10.64 12.40 3.11
C LEU A 155 11.86 12.77 2.24
N ARG A 156 11.63 13.32 1.05
CA ARG A 156 12.68 13.82 0.14
C ARG A 156 12.98 15.31 0.33
N GLY A 157 12.38 15.96 1.33
CA GLY A 157 12.56 17.39 1.61
C GLY A 157 11.96 18.31 0.56
N LYS A 158 10.95 17.84 -0.20
CA LYS A 158 10.32 18.64 -1.27
C LYS A 158 9.06 19.35 -0.76
N PRO A 159 8.86 20.62 -1.12
CA PRO A 159 7.67 21.38 -0.71
C PRO A 159 6.43 21.10 -1.57
N PHE A 160 6.57 20.28 -2.62
CA PHE A 160 5.49 19.89 -3.53
C PHE A 160 5.71 18.49 -4.10
N VAL A 161 4.62 17.85 -4.52
CA VAL A 161 4.63 16.57 -5.24
C VAL A 161 4.98 16.84 -6.71
N ASP A 162 6.05 16.22 -7.20
CA ASP A 162 6.35 16.20 -8.64
C ASP A 162 5.95 14.86 -9.28
N TRP A 163 6.16 14.73 -10.59
CA TRP A 163 5.82 13.52 -11.34
C TRP A 163 6.54 12.27 -10.85
N LYS A 164 7.74 12.44 -10.31
CA LYS A 164 8.52 11.32 -9.78
C LYS A 164 7.88 10.73 -8.52
N GLU A 165 7.52 11.58 -7.55
CA GLU A 165 6.83 11.14 -6.34
C GLU A 165 5.46 10.55 -6.66
N LEU A 166 4.74 11.14 -7.61
CA LEU A 166 3.45 10.63 -8.04
C LEU A 166 3.57 9.23 -8.66
N LYS A 167 4.55 9.04 -9.54
CA LYS A 167 4.83 7.74 -10.17
C LYS A 167 5.32 6.69 -9.17
N ASP A 168 6.29 7.02 -8.32
CA ASP A 168 6.82 6.12 -7.31
C ASP A 168 5.70 5.65 -6.36
N ALA A 169 4.85 6.58 -5.91
CA ALA A 169 3.71 6.28 -5.06
C ALA A 169 2.66 5.39 -5.75
N ALA A 170 2.44 5.57 -7.06
CA ALA A 170 1.50 4.74 -7.81
C ALA A 170 1.88 3.26 -7.77
N PHE A 171 3.15 2.92 -7.95
CA PHE A 171 3.62 1.54 -7.91
C PHE A 171 3.58 0.90 -6.51
N LEU A 172 3.53 1.69 -5.46
CA LEU A 172 3.32 1.20 -4.09
C LEU A 172 1.83 1.05 -3.76
N ALA A 173 1.01 2.01 -4.21
CA ALA A 173 -0.38 2.11 -3.81
C ALA A 173 -1.34 1.28 -4.69
N LEU A 174 -1.08 1.10 -5.98
CA LEU A 174 -2.10 0.72 -6.93
C LEU A 174 -2.08 -0.75 -7.40
N PRO A 175 -0.93 -1.45 -7.57
CA PRO A 175 -0.94 -2.79 -8.17
C PRO A 175 -1.83 -3.81 -7.45
N HIS A 176 -1.95 -3.72 -6.13
CA HIS A 176 -2.80 -4.62 -5.33
C HIS A 176 -4.29 -4.23 -5.32
N ARG A 177 -4.65 -3.18 -6.05
CA ARG A 177 -6.03 -2.67 -6.22
C ARG A 177 -6.56 -2.85 -7.64
N LEU A 178 -5.69 -3.25 -8.57
CA LEU A 178 -6.05 -3.48 -9.96
C LEU A 178 -6.21 -4.98 -10.17
N PHE A 179 -7.45 -5.44 -10.28
CA PHE A 179 -7.77 -6.86 -10.36
C PHE A 179 -8.05 -7.24 -11.81
N LEU A 180 -7.16 -8.04 -12.38
CA LEU A 180 -7.25 -8.49 -13.76
C LEU A 180 -8.42 -9.45 -13.98
N THR A 181 -8.98 -9.44 -15.19
CA THR A 181 -9.89 -10.49 -15.67
C THR A 181 -9.12 -11.79 -15.89
N GLU A 182 -9.83 -12.92 -15.94
CA GLU A 182 -9.21 -14.22 -16.23
C GLU A 182 -8.57 -14.21 -17.61
N GLU A 183 -9.22 -13.62 -18.60
CA GLU A 183 -8.71 -13.49 -19.96
C GLU A 183 -7.39 -12.71 -20.00
N ALA A 184 -7.30 -11.61 -19.24
CA ALA A 184 -6.07 -10.82 -19.16
C ALA A 184 -4.94 -11.59 -18.47
N LEU A 185 -5.25 -12.37 -17.43
CA LEU A 185 -4.28 -13.25 -16.78
C LEU A 185 -3.76 -14.34 -17.71
N TYR A 186 -4.66 -15.00 -18.48
CA TYR A 186 -4.27 -16.00 -19.50
C TYR A 186 -3.44 -15.39 -20.63
N ALA A 187 -3.68 -14.13 -20.98
CA ALA A 187 -2.89 -13.39 -21.96
C ALA A 187 -1.50 -12.96 -21.43
N GLY A 188 -1.19 -13.23 -20.15
CA GLY A 188 0.09 -12.87 -19.52
C GLY A 188 0.20 -11.42 -19.11
N GLU A 189 -0.92 -10.71 -19.01
CA GLU A 189 -0.97 -9.33 -18.51
C GLU A 189 -0.66 -9.28 -17.01
N SER A 190 -0.21 -8.13 -16.55
CA SER A 190 0.03 -7.87 -15.13
C SER A 190 -0.57 -6.55 -14.68
N ALA A 191 -0.96 -6.46 -13.41
CA ALA A 191 -1.48 -5.21 -12.82
C ALA A 191 -0.47 -4.06 -12.94
N GLU A 192 0.83 -4.36 -12.80
CA GLU A 192 1.90 -3.37 -13.00
C GLU A 192 2.01 -2.92 -14.46
N GLY A 193 1.81 -3.82 -15.42
CA GLY A 193 1.80 -3.51 -16.86
C GLY A 193 0.65 -2.59 -17.23
N VAL A 194 -0.57 -2.93 -16.80
CA VAL A 194 -1.77 -2.11 -16.99
C VAL A 194 -1.60 -0.74 -16.33
N LEU A 195 -1.09 -0.70 -15.09
CA LEU A 195 -0.82 0.55 -14.39
C LEU A 195 0.17 1.43 -15.17
N LYS A 196 1.27 0.86 -15.66
CA LYS A 196 2.28 1.59 -16.42
C LYS A 196 1.69 2.26 -17.67
N GLU A 197 0.82 1.54 -18.37
CA GLU A 197 0.12 2.12 -19.53
C GLU A 197 -0.85 3.23 -19.11
N ALA A 198 -1.63 3.02 -18.06
CA ALA A 198 -2.58 4.01 -17.56
C ALA A 198 -1.87 5.30 -17.10
N LEU A 199 -0.73 5.18 -16.40
CA LEU A 199 0.09 6.34 -16.01
C LEU A 199 0.56 7.13 -17.24
N ARG A 200 1.11 6.43 -18.24
CA ARG A 200 1.58 7.08 -19.48
C ARG A 200 0.45 7.79 -20.23
N LYS A 201 -0.71 7.13 -20.38
CA LYS A 201 -1.91 7.72 -21.02
C LYS A 201 -2.47 8.89 -20.20
N GLY A 202 -2.37 8.81 -18.88
CA GLY A 202 -2.78 9.85 -17.93
C GLY A 202 -1.81 11.04 -17.84
N GLY A 203 -0.72 11.05 -18.63
CA GLY A 203 0.24 12.17 -18.68
C GLY A 203 1.30 12.14 -17.57
N ILE A 204 1.48 11.00 -16.89
CA ILE A 204 2.53 10.80 -15.88
C ILE A 204 3.72 10.11 -16.55
N PRO A 205 4.85 10.80 -16.74
CA PRO A 205 5.99 10.31 -17.53
C PRO A 205 6.76 9.14 -16.89
#